data_a99245667e200b8aedfe0872c5c74697
#
_entry.id   a99245667e200b8aedfe0872c5c74697
#
_cell.length_a   1.000
_cell.length_b   1.000
_cell.length_c   1.000
_cell.angle_alpha   90.00
_cell.angle_beta   90.00
_cell.angle_gamma   90.00
#
_symmetry.space_group_name_H-M   'P 1'
#
loop_
_entity.id
_entity.type
_entity.pdbx_description
1 polymer ?
#
loop_
_entity_poly.entity_id
_entity_poly.type
_entity_poly.pdbx_seq_one_letter_code
_entity_poly.pdbx_strand_id
1 'polypeptide(L)'
;DDTSMTLALMKSLIDNKGFNPFDVQDNFLAWRDDVCFSYNGCFDIGVTTYKALEAYGEDKTTPFTGLTHKMSAGNGSIMRLSPVFCFYSKEQEKGRYVAVEQSKLTHAHPLCLEYSLKCADVVYEAFNGKLHQDILSQKGVHRDEVWSNGYVVNTYKAACWAISQTDNFKDALILAVNLADDADTVGAVTGMFAGALYGVESIPKEWVDSLVWSKEIVEGVELLYITGSDRRSNILTRRGWKHYELTS
;
A
#
# COMPACT_ATOMS: atom_id res chain seq x y z
N ASP A 1 -7.84 7.78 0.94
CA ASP A 1 -6.74 7.49 1.89
C ASP A 1 -5.69 6.51 1.35
N ASP A 2 -6.04 5.52 0.52
CA ASP A 2 -5.12 4.51 -0.04
C ASP A 2 -3.89 5.12 -0.69
N THR A 3 -4.10 5.96 -1.71
CA THR A 3 -3.00 6.61 -2.44
C THR A 3 -2.25 7.60 -1.55
N SER A 4 -2.95 8.40 -0.74
CA SER A 4 -2.33 9.39 0.14
C SER A 4 -1.36 8.75 1.14
N MET A 5 -1.78 7.70 1.82
CA MET A 5 -0.92 6.98 2.75
C MET A 5 0.20 6.20 2.04
N THR A 6 -0.05 5.72 0.82
CA THR A 6 0.99 5.13 -0.05
C THR A 6 2.08 6.15 -0.37
N LEU A 7 1.72 7.38 -0.78
CA LEU A 7 2.67 8.45 -1.08
C LEU A 7 3.44 8.91 0.17
N ALA A 8 2.77 9.01 1.31
CA ALA A 8 3.40 9.33 2.59
C ALA A 8 4.46 8.30 3.01
N LEU A 9 4.14 7.01 2.88
CA LEU A 9 5.08 5.92 3.15
C LEU A 9 6.23 5.90 2.14
N MET A 10 5.94 6.10 0.86
CA MET A 10 6.95 6.18 -0.21
C MET A 10 7.95 7.30 0.05
N LYS A 11 7.47 8.50 0.40
CA LYS A 11 8.33 9.63 0.75
C LYS A 11 9.29 9.28 1.89
N SER A 12 8.75 8.74 2.97
CA SER A 12 9.56 8.38 4.13
C SER A 12 10.66 7.38 3.78
N LEU A 13 10.35 6.34 2.99
CA LEU A 13 11.33 5.34 2.55
C LEU A 13 12.46 5.96 1.71
N ILE A 14 12.14 6.90 0.83
CA ILE A 14 13.13 7.61 -0.01
C ILE A 14 14.02 8.51 0.86
N ASP A 15 13.43 9.37 1.67
CA ASP A 15 14.14 10.39 2.44
C ASP A 15 15.08 9.77 3.48
N ASN A 16 14.61 8.71 4.16
CA ASN A 16 15.39 8.01 5.18
C ASN A 16 16.25 6.88 4.60
N LYS A 17 16.19 6.59 3.30
CA LYS A 17 16.86 5.44 2.67
C LYS A 17 16.54 4.12 3.38
N GLY A 18 15.32 4.00 3.86
CA GLY A 18 14.81 2.86 4.61
C GLY A 18 13.62 3.20 5.49
N PHE A 19 13.15 2.23 6.23
CA PHE A 19 11.99 2.40 7.10
C PHE A 19 12.37 3.16 8.39
N ASN A 20 11.75 4.31 8.57
CA ASN A 20 11.80 5.09 9.80
C ASN A 20 10.37 5.25 10.34
N PRO A 21 9.97 4.53 11.39
CA PRO A 21 8.59 4.50 11.87
C PRO A 21 8.09 5.86 12.37
N PHE A 22 8.95 6.70 12.95
CA PHE A 22 8.56 8.04 13.39
C PHE A 22 8.26 8.96 12.21
N ASP A 23 9.12 8.95 11.20
CA ASP A 23 8.95 9.77 10.00
C ASP A 23 7.71 9.34 9.18
N VAL A 24 7.43 8.03 9.11
CA VAL A 24 6.18 7.53 8.50
C VAL A 24 4.96 8.07 9.25
N GLN A 25 4.96 8.02 10.58
CA GLN A 25 3.86 8.55 11.40
C GLN A 25 3.71 10.07 11.26
N ASP A 26 4.81 10.83 11.21
CA ASP A 26 4.77 12.27 10.97
C ASP A 26 4.17 12.60 9.60
N ASN A 27 4.52 11.83 8.55
CA ASN A 27 3.92 12.00 7.22
C ASN A 27 2.43 11.62 7.19
N PHE A 28 2.02 10.59 7.94
CA PHE A 28 0.59 10.24 8.08
C PHE A 28 -0.20 11.32 8.85
N LEU A 29 0.41 11.93 9.87
CA LEU A 29 -0.18 13.09 10.56
C LEU A 29 -0.31 14.29 9.60
N ALA A 30 0.72 14.58 8.82
CA ALA A 30 0.70 15.66 7.84
C ALA A 30 -0.44 15.47 6.81
N TRP A 31 -0.70 14.25 6.38
CA TRP A 31 -1.86 13.94 5.55
C TRP A 31 -3.18 14.15 6.29
N ARG A 32 -3.33 13.63 7.52
CA ARG A 32 -4.55 13.78 8.34
C ARG A 32 -4.88 15.27 8.58
N ASP A 33 -3.86 16.07 8.79
CA ASP A 33 -3.97 17.49 9.14
C ASP A 33 -3.98 18.40 7.89
N ASP A 34 -4.27 17.84 6.71
CA ASP A 34 -4.39 18.54 5.42
C ASP A 34 -3.14 19.32 4.96
N VAL A 35 -1.96 18.90 5.42
CA VAL A 35 -0.70 19.59 5.06
C VAL A 35 -0.18 19.12 3.70
N CYS A 36 -0.27 17.82 3.40
CA CYS A 36 0.24 17.22 2.15
C CYS A 36 -0.39 15.86 1.84
N PHE A 37 -0.01 15.28 0.71
CA PHE A 37 -0.43 13.96 0.19
C PHE A 37 -1.90 13.82 -0.17
N SER A 38 -2.66 14.90 -0.21
CA SER A 38 -4.05 14.88 -0.64
C SER A 38 -4.35 16.05 -1.57
N TYR A 39 -5.13 15.80 -2.62
CA TYR A 39 -5.50 16.83 -3.59
C TYR A 39 -6.63 17.75 -3.08
N ASN A 40 -7.54 17.19 -2.28
CA ASN A 40 -8.72 17.88 -1.76
C ASN A 40 -8.87 17.76 -0.24
N GLY A 41 -7.76 17.69 0.49
CA GLY A 41 -7.78 17.49 1.94
C GLY A 41 -7.90 16.02 2.34
N CYS A 42 -7.81 15.74 3.65
CA CYS A 42 -7.98 14.40 4.17
C CYS A 42 -9.44 13.98 4.10
N PHE A 43 -9.72 12.91 3.38
CA PHE A 43 -11.05 12.30 3.32
C PHE A 43 -10.93 10.78 3.46
N ASP A 44 -12.05 10.15 3.82
CA ASP A 44 -12.20 8.69 3.93
C ASP A 44 -11.23 8.00 4.89
N ILE A 45 -10.71 8.74 5.89
CA ILE A 45 -9.84 8.17 6.91
C ILE A 45 -10.61 7.18 7.79
N GLY A 46 -10.18 5.91 7.78
CA GLY A 46 -10.77 4.87 8.62
C GLY A 46 -10.60 5.13 10.12
N VAL A 47 -11.62 4.75 10.92
CA VAL A 47 -11.63 4.97 12.38
C VAL A 47 -10.39 4.42 13.08
N THR A 48 -9.89 3.26 12.66
CA THR A 48 -8.68 2.64 13.24
C THR A 48 -7.45 3.49 12.97
N THR A 49 -7.29 3.97 11.73
CA THR A 49 -6.22 4.89 11.35
C THR A 49 -6.30 6.19 12.12
N TYR A 50 -7.48 6.82 12.15
CA TYR A 50 -7.68 8.10 12.84
C TYR A 50 -7.26 8.01 14.32
N LYS A 51 -7.76 7.01 15.06
CA LYS A 51 -7.44 6.82 16.49
C LYS A 51 -5.95 6.56 16.74
N ALA A 52 -5.29 5.81 15.86
CA ALA A 52 -3.87 5.55 15.99
C ALA A 52 -3.05 6.83 15.77
N LEU A 53 -3.41 7.64 14.76
CA LEU A 53 -2.77 8.92 14.50
C LEU A 53 -3.08 9.97 15.57
N GLU A 54 -4.27 9.96 16.16
CA GLU A 54 -4.62 10.80 17.30
C GLU A 54 -3.71 10.48 18.50
N ALA A 55 -3.60 9.20 18.87
CA ALA A 55 -2.73 8.76 19.95
C ALA A 55 -1.25 9.12 19.73
N TYR A 56 -0.75 8.98 18.48
CA TYR A 56 0.60 9.39 18.14
C TYR A 56 0.78 10.91 18.20
N GLY A 57 -0.23 11.69 17.77
CA GLY A 57 -0.20 13.15 17.84
C GLY A 57 -0.16 13.69 19.29
N GLU A 58 -0.82 12.98 20.22
CA GLU A 58 -0.82 13.31 21.65
C GLU A 58 0.49 12.95 22.36
N ASP A 59 1.08 11.80 22.00
CA ASP A 59 2.32 11.30 22.60
C ASP A 59 3.22 10.65 21.56
N LYS A 60 4.27 11.37 21.17
CA LYS A 60 5.27 10.92 20.19
C LYS A 60 6.41 10.09 20.80
N THR A 61 6.25 9.50 21.98
CA THR A 61 7.29 8.66 22.60
C THR A 61 7.47 7.32 21.90
N THR A 62 6.40 6.82 21.22
CA THR A 62 6.43 5.61 20.40
C THR A 62 5.67 5.82 19.11
N PRO A 63 6.18 5.34 17.96
CA PRO A 63 5.45 5.40 16.71
C PRO A 63 4.42 4.26 16.57
N PHE A 64 4.46 3.24 17.44
CA PHE A 64 3.61 2.05 17.36
C PHE A 64 2.33 2.23 18.15
N THR A 65 1.41 3.02 17.60
CA THR A 65 0.11 3.36 18.21
C THR A 65 -1.06 2.54 17.64
N GLY A 66 -0.75 1.55 16.82
CA GLY A 66 -1.74 0.71 16.15
C GLY A 66 -2.65 -0.04 17.14
N LEU A 67 -3.94 -0.08 16.82
CA LEU A 67 -4.95 -0.72 17.67
C LEU A 67 -4.92 -2.25 17.53
N THR A 68 -5.16 -2.94 18.65
CA THR A 68 -5.08 -4.41 18.74
C THR A 68 -6.41 -5.10 19.01
N HIS A 69 -7.48 -4.37 19.31
CA HIS A 69 -8.76 -4.95 19.68
C HIS A 69 -9.51 -5.57 18.50
N LYS A 70 -10.45 -6.48 18.78
CA LYS A 70 -11.15 -7.29 17.75
C LYS A 70 -11.77 -6.49 16.58
N MET A 71 -12.27 -5.28 16.85
CA MET A 71 -12.89 -4.43 15.83
C MET A 71 -11.89 -3.56 15.05
N SER A 72 -10.58 -3.71 15.30
CA SER A 72 -9.53 -2.95 14.59
C SER A 72 -8.81 -3.74 13.50
N ALA A 73 -9.36 -4.88 13.07
CA ALA A 73 -8.83 -5.69 11.98
C ALA A 73 -9.23 -5.13 10.59
N GLY A 74 -9.04 -3.83 10.40
CA GLY A 74 -9.27 -3.15 9.11
C GLY A 74 -8.15 -3.36 8.10
N ASN A 75 -8.41 -3.01 6.86
CA ASN A 75 -7.48 -3.19 5.71
C ASN A 75 -6.51 -2.01 5.50
N GLY A 76 -6.60 -0.93 6.28
CA GLY A 76 -5.81 0.30 6.09
C GLY A 76 -4.28 0.11 6.15
N SER A 77 -3.78 -1.01 6.67
CA SER A 77 -2.35 -1.31 6.64
C SER A 77 -1.90 -2.02 5.36
N ILE A 78 -2.78 -2.80 4.69
CA ILE A 78 -2.41 -3.54 3.48
C ILE A 78 -2.61 -2.71 2.20
N MET A 79 -3.51 -1.73 2.20
CA MET A 79 -3.80 -0.88 1.05
C MET A 79 -2.60 -0.03 0.59
N ARG A 80 -1.71 0.33 1.51
CA ARG A 80 -0.58 1.26 1.31
C ARG A 80 0.79 0.59 1.17
N LEU A 81 0.86 -0.75 1.03
CA LEU A 81 2.11 -1.52 1.12
C LEU A 81 3.01 -1.47 -0.11
N SER A 82 2.50 -1.11 -1.28
CA SER A 82 3.25 -1.17 -2.55
C SER A 82 4.66 -0.53 -2.50
N PRO A 83 4.91 0.62 -1.84
CA PRO A 83 6.23 1.22 -1.76
C PRO A 83 7.26 0.36 -1.03
N VAL A 84 6.83 -0.39 -0.02
CA VAL A 84 7.71 -1.29 0.74
C VAL A 84 8.31 -2.35 -0.18
N PHE A 85 7.49 -2.96 -1.02
CA PHE A 85 7.91 -4.04 -1.90
C PHE A 85 8.82 -3.55 -3.04
N CYS A 86 8.55 -2.38 -3.60
CA CYS A 86 9.42 -1.74 -4.58
C CYS A 86 10.79 -1.40 -3.97
N PHE A 87 10.80 -0.76 -2.79
CA PHE A 87 12.03 -0.35 -2.11
C PHE A 87 12.90 -1.55 -1.72
N TYR A 88 12.29 -2.60 -1.17
CA TYR A 88 13.00 -3.80 -0.70
C TYR A 88 12.97 -4.95 -1.72
N SER A 89 12.78 -4.66 -3.01
CA SER A 89 12.71 -5.71 -4.06
C SER A 89 13.95 -6.60 -4.11
N LYS A 90 15.13 -6.08 -3.73
CA LYS A 90 16.40 -6.83 -3.64
C LYS A 90 16.68 -7.41 -2.24
N GLU A 91 15.91 -7.02 -1.23
CA GLU A 91 16.04 -7.47 0.16
C GLU A 91 14.69 -7.97 0.69
N GLN A 92 14.14 -9.00 0.04
CA GLN A 92 12.75 -9.43 0.26
C GLN A 92 12.43 -9.78 1.72
N GLU A 93 13.37 -10.39 2.47
CA GLU A 93 13.18 -10.68 3.89
C GLU A 93 13.00 -9.40 4.72
N LYS A 94 13.76 -8.36 4.38
CA LYS A 94 13.60 -7.06 5.03
C LYS A 94 12.29 -6.39 4.63
N GLY A 95 11.86 -6.55 3.38
CA GLY A 95 10.56 -6.08 2.92
C GLY A 95 9.41 -6.76 3.67
N ARG A 96 9.47 -8.07 3.92
CA ARG A 96 8.51 -8.80 4.76
C ARG A 96 8.45 -8.24 6.18
N TYR A 97 9.62 -8.05 6.79
CA TYR A 97 9.71 -7.44 8.12
C TYR A 97 9.08 -6.04 8.15
N VAL A 98 9.43 -5.17 7.20
CA VAL A 98 8.91 -3.79 7.14
C VAL A 98 7.41 -3.77 6.85
N ALA A 99 6.87 -4.69 6.04
CA ALA A 99 5.44 -4.81 5.81
C ALA A 99 4.66 -5.04 7.12
N VAL A 100 5.19 -5.85 8.02
CA VAL A 100 4.61 -6.09 9.35
C VAL A 100 4.81 -4.86 10.26
N GLU A 101 6.00 -4.28 10.30
CA GLU A 101 6.30 -3.14 11.19
C GLU A 101 5.48 -1.89 10.84
N GLN A 102 5.31 -1.57 9.54
CA GLN A 102 4.48 -0.44 9.15
C GLN A 102 3.00 -0.64 9.50
N SER A 103 2.52 -1.89 9.53
CA SER A 103 1.15 -2.18 9.98
C SER A 103 0.94 -1.76 11.44
N LYS A 104 1.92 -2.01 12.31
CA LYS A 104 1.86 -1.67 13.74
C LYS A 104 1.72 -0.17 14.02
N LEU A 105 2.00 0.67 13.03
CA LEU A 105 1.84 2.13 13.18
C LEU A 105 0.37 2.51 13.39
N THR A 106 -0.56 1.79 12.73
CA THR A 106 -2.01 2.07 12.81
C THR A 106 -2.86 0.84 13.10
N HIS A 107 -2.47 -0.34 12.62
CA HIS A 107 -3.21 -1.60 12.67
C HIS A 107 -2.34 -2.70 13.26
N ALA A 108 -2.33 -2.84 14.58
CA ALA A 108 -1.52 -3.85 15.27
C ALA A 108 -2.32 -5.12 15.64
N HIS A 109 -3.55 -5.28 15.12
CA HIS A 109 -4.30 -6.52 15.28
C HIS A 109 -3.56 -7.70 14.62
N PRO A 110 -3.48 -8.90 15.23
CA PRO A 110 -2.72 -10.04 14.68
C PRO A 110 -3.04 -10.36 13.23
N LEU A 111 -4.30 -10.28 12.81
CA LEU A 111 -4.70 -10.47 11.40
C LEU A 111 -4.11 -9.41 10.48
N CYS A 112 -4.03 -8.13 10.90
CA CYS A 112 -3.43 -7.10 10.07
C CYS A 112 -1.93 -7.36 9.84
N LEU A 113 -1.22 -7.84 10.87
CA LEU A 113 0.18 -8.23 10.77
C LEU A 113 0.35 -9.46 9.85
N GLU A 114 -0.48 -10.49 10.04
CA GLU A 114 -0.49 -11.70 9.21
C GLU A 114 -0.74 -11.37 7.74
N TYR A 115 -1.79 -10.59 7.44
CA TYR A 115 -2.16 -10.27 6.06
C TYR A 115 -1.21 -9.27 5.40
N SER A 116 -0.51 -8.42 6.18
CA SER A 116 0.61 -7.63 5.65
C SER A 116 1.78 -8.52 5.19
N LEU A 117 2.08 -9.58 5.95
CA LEU A 117 3.08 -10.57 5.56
C LEU A 117 2.63 -11.37 4.32
N LYS A 118 1.38 -11.81 4.26
CA LYS A 118 0.81 -12.51 3.10
C LYS A 118 0.84 -11.65 1.83
N CYS A 119 0.57 -10.34 1.93
CA CYS A 119 0.75 -9.42 0.80
C CYS A 119 2.19 -9.41 0.29
N ALA A 120 3.17 -9.41 1.20
CA ALA A 120 4.58 -9.49 0.81
C ALA A 120 4.91 -10.78 0.07
N ASP A 121 4.39 -11.92 0.54
CA ASP A 121 4.61 -13.22 -0.11
C ASP A 121 4.03 -13.24 -1.52
N VAL A 122 2.78 -12.77 -1.69
CA VAL A 122 2.14 -12.67 -3.01
C VAL A 122 2.96 -11.80 -3.97
N VAL A 123 3.37 -10.60 -3.53
CA VAL A 123 4.11 -9.66 -4.40
C VAL A 123 5.49 -10.18 -4.76
N TYR A 124 6.23 -10.74 -3.80
CA TYR A 124 7.58 -11.25 -4.09
C TYR A 124 7.57 -12.54 -4.92
N GLU A 125 6.55 -13.39 -4.81
CA GLU A 125 6.36 -14.49 -5.75
C GLU A 125 6.01 -13.99 -7.15
N ALA A 126 5.14 -12.97 -7.26
CA ALA A 126 4.79 -12.34 -8.52
C ALA A 126 6.00 -11.70 -9.23
N PHE A 127 6.91 -11.04 -8.49
CA PHE A 127 8.18 -10.54 -9.04
C PHE A 127 9.07 -11.63 -9.63
N ASN A 128 8.89 -12.88 -9.21
CA ASN A 128 9.59 -14.05 -9.76
C ASN A 128 8.74 -14.79 -10.81
N GLY A 129 7.65 -14.19 -11.30
CA GLY A 129 6.75 -14.77 -12.31
C GLY A 129 5.92 -15.94 -11.80
N LYS A 130 5.67 -16.01 -10.48
CA LYS A 130 4.89 -17.10 -9.85
C LYS A 130 3.57 -16.58 -9.30
N LEU A 131 2.52 -17.39 -9.44
CA LEU A 131 1.25 -17.17 -8.75
C LEU A 131 1.32 -17.80 -7.35
N HIS A 132 1.07 -17.00 -6.33
CA HIS A 132 1.00 -17.44 -4.95
C HIS A 132 -0.15 -18.45 -4.73
N GLN A 133 0.04 -19.39 -3.82
CA GLN A 133 -0.94 -20.44 -3.52
C GLN A 133 -2.31 -19.86 -3.08
N ASP A 134 -2.32 -18.74 -2.37
CA ASP A 134 -3.58 -18.10 -1.95
C ASP A 134 -4.40 -17.61 -3.15
N ILE A 135 -3.76 -17.14 -4.24
CA ILE A 135 -4.44 -16.80 -5.50
C ILE A 135 -4.97 -18.07 -6.17
N LEU A 136 -4.14 -19.10 -6.27
CA LEU A 136 -4.54 -20.37 -6.89
C LEU A 136 -5.72 -21.02 -6.16
N SER A 137 -5.79 -20.90 -4.84
CA SER A 137 -6.87 -21.46 -4.02
C SER A 137 -8.22 -20.78 -4.25
N GLN A 138 -8.25 -19.58 -4.86
CA GLN A 138 -9.50 -18.87 -5.18
C GLN A 138 -10.10 -19.30 -6.53
N LYS A 139 -9.41 -20.12 -7.31
CA LYS A 139 -9.96 -20.64 -8.57
C LYS A 139 -11.24 -21.45 -8.31
N GLY A 140 -12.32 -21.07 -8.99
CA GLY A 140 -13.62 -21.72 -8.86
C GLY A 140 -14.48 -21.25 -7.68
N VAL A 141 -14.01 -20.34 -6.86
CA VAL A 141 -14.85 -19.65 -5.86
C VAL A 141 -15.87 -18.78 -6.61
N HIS A 142 -17.16 -18.95 -6.28
CA HIS A 142 -18.22 -18.17 -6.91
C HIS A 142 -18.25 -16.73 -6.38
N ARG A 143 -18.63 -15.77 -7.24
CA ARG A 143 -18.74 -14.35 -6.87
C ARG A 143 -19.51 -14.10 -5.58
N ASP A 144 -20.61 -14.82 -5.36
CA ASP A 144 -21.49 -14.64 -4.20
C ASP A 144 -20.85 -15.07 -2.87
N GLU A 145 -19.72 -15.77 -2.92
CA GLU A 145 -18.94 -16.17 -1.74
C GLU A 145 -17.83 -15.18 -1.39
N VAL A 146 -17.63 -14.15 -2.23
CA VAL A 146 -16.56 -13.16 -2.07
C VAL A 146 -17.08 -11.91 -1.37
N TRP A 147 -16.53 -11.63 -0.20
CA TRP A 147 -16.79 -10.42 0.57
C TRP A 147 -15.71 -9.38 0.29
N SER A 148 -16.11 -8.11 0.15
CA SER A 148 -15.24 -7.00 -0.26
C SER A 148 -15.29 -5.80 0.69
N ASN A 149 -15.69 -6.02 1.94
CA ASN A 149 -15.75 -4.97 2.95
C ASN A 149 -14.37 -4.65 3.56
N GLY A 150 -14.30 -3.59 4.39
CA GLY A 150 -13.08 -3.08 5.02
C GLY A 150 -12.37 -4.02 6.01
N TYR A 151 -12.78 -5.28 6.13
CA TYR A 151 -12.10 -6.28 6.94
C TYR A 151 -10.89 -6.84 6.19
N VAL A 152 -9.71 -6.76 6.81
CA VAL A 152 -8.41 -7.10 6.16
C VAL A 152 -8.39 -8.44 5.45
N VAL A 153 -9.03 -9.46 6.04
CA VAL A 153 -9.11 -10.81 5.46
C VAL A 153 -9.93 -10.84 4.18
N ASN A 154 -11.05 -10.10 4.17
CA ASN A 154 -11.96 -10.07 3.02
C ASN A 154 -11.34 -9.28 1.86
N THR A 155 -10.75 -8.11 2.12
CA THR A 155 -10.02 -7.34 1.12
C THR A 155 -8.92 -8.15 0.45
N TYR A 156 -8.08 -8.83 1.25
CA TYR A 156 -7.02 -9.70 0.71
C TYR A 156 -7.57 -10.84 -0.15
N LYS A 157 -8.59 -11.55 0.34
CA LYS A 157 -9.22 -12.66 -0.41
C LYS A 157 -9.90 -12.19 -1.69
N ALA A 158 -10.57 -11.04 -1.65
CA ALA A 158 -11.21 -10.44 -2.82
C ALA A 158 -10.17 -10.09 -3.90
N ALA A 159 -9.03 -9.52 -3.52
CA ALA A 159 -7.93 -9.25 -4.45
C ALA A 159 -7.34 -10.54 -5.05
N CYS A 160 -7.07 -11.55 -4.23
CA CYS A 160 -6.62 -12.86 -4.71
C CYS A 160 -7.64 -13.50 -5.65
N TRP A 161 -8.93 -13.41 -5.33
CA TRP A 161 -10.00 -13.95 -6.16
C TRP A 161 -10.04 -13.25 -7.53
N ALA A 162 -10.03 -11.92 -7.57
CA ALA A 162 -10.09 -11.17 -8.83
C ALA A 162 -8.96 -11.58 -9.78
N ILE A 163 -7.74 -11.73 -9.26
CA ILE A 163 -6.59 -12.19 -10.06
C ILE A 163 -6.76 -13.65 -10.49
N SER A 164 -7.32 -14.52 -9.65
CA SER A 164 -7.50 -15.92 -9.97
C SER A 164 -8.50 -16.18 -11.10
N GLN A 165 -9.42 -15.24 -11.36
CA GLN A 165 -10.47 -15.31 -12.39
C GLN A 165 -10.06 -14.67 -13.72
N THR A 166 -8.90 -13.99 -13.78
CA THR A 166 -8.48 -13.19 -14.93
C THR A 166 -7.03 -13.49 -15.30
N ASP A 167 -6.60 -13.01 -16.46
CA ASP A 167 -5.25 -13.24 -16.99
C ASP A 167 -4.52 -11.94 -17.38
N ASN A 168 -5.06 -10.77 -17.01
CA ASN A 168 -4.48 -9.47 -17.28
C ASN A 168 -4.84 -8.44 -16.20
N PHE A 169 -4.06 -7.36 -16.14
CA PHE A 169 -4.22 -6.27 -15.17
C PHE A 169 -5.60 -5.63 -15.23
N LYS A 170 -6.05 -5.25 -16.44
CA LYS A 170 -7.29 -4.48 -16.64
C LYS A 170 -8.50 -5.24 -16.13
N ASP A 171 -8.65 -6.51 -16.54
CA ASP A 171 -9.81 -7.30 -16.17
C ASP A 171 -9.81 -7.66 -14.68
N ALA A 172 -8.62 -7.88 -14.08
CA ALA A 172 -8.50 -8.09 -12.64
C ALA A 172 -9.00 -6.87 -11.84
N LEU A 173 -8.62 -5.65 -12.24
CA LEU A 173 -9.06 -4.43 -11.58
C LEU A 173 -10.57 -4.19 -11.77
N ILE A 174 -11.08 -4.35 -13.01
CA ILE A 174 -12.51 -4.19 -13.29
C ILE A 174 -13.31 -5.19 -12.44
N LEU A 175 -12.88 -6.43 -12.36
CA LEU A 175 -13.57 -7.46 -11.59
C LEU A 175 -13.55 -7.11 -10.09
N ALA A 176 -12.41 -6.66 -9.56
CA ALA A 176 -12.23 -6.29 -8.16
C ALA A 176 -13.15 -5.12 -7.75
N VAL A 177 -13.14 -4.01 -8.49
CA VAL A 177 -13.94 -2.83 -8.14
C VAL A 177 -15.44 -3.06 -8.30
N ASN A 178 -15.85 -3.97 -9.18
CA ASN A 178 -17.25 -4.37 -9.34
C ASN A 178 -17.76 -5.33 -8.23
N LEU A 179 -16.91 -5.69 -7.27
CA LEU A 179 -17.36 -6.33 -6.03
C LEU A 179 -18.21 -5.37 -5.19
N ALA A 180 -18.08 -4.05 -5.41
CA ALA A 180 -18.68 -2.98 -4.62
C ALA A 180 -18.18 -2.98 -3.16
N ASP A 181 -18.97 -2.44 -2.22
CA ASP A 181 -18.62 -2.30 -0.81
C ASP A 181 -17.33 -1.42 -0.68
N ASP A 182 -16.20 -1.92 -0.22
CA ASP A 182 -14.92 -1.21 -0.11
C ASP A 182 -14.10 -1.36 -1.41
N ALA A 183 -14.65 -0.85 -2.50
CA ALA A 183 -14.19 -1.12 -3.87
C ALA A 183 -12.82 -0.49 -4.17
N ASP A 184 -12.52 0.67 -3.62
CA ASP A 184 -11.25 1.39 -3.79
C ASP A 184 -10.09 0.65 -3.12
N THR A 185 -10.23 0.24 -1.86
CA THR A 185 -9.20 -0.53 -1.16
C THR A 185 -9.01 -1.92 -1.77
N VAL A 186 -10.09 -2.62 -2.16
CA VAL A 186 -9.96 -3.89 -2.88
C VAL A 186 -9.25 -3.67 -4.22
N GLY A 187 -9.59 -2.58 -4.93
CA GLY A 187 -8.89 -2.16 -6.15
C GLY A 187 -7.42 -1.87 -5.92
N ALA A 188 -7.06 -1.13 -4.86
CA ALA A 188 -5.67 -0.81 -4.52
C ALA A 188 -4.82 -2.07 -4.25
N VAL A 189 -5.33 -3.01 -3.44
CA VAL A 189 -4.64 -4.28 -3.16
C VAL A 189 -4.55 -5.16 -4.40
N THR A 190 -5.62 -5.23 -5.21
CA THR A 190 -5.61 -5.95 -6.48
C THR A 190 -4.61 -5.34 -7.45
N GLY A 191 -4.55 -4.00 -7.53
CA GLY A 191 -3.59 -3.27 -8.37
C GLY A 191 -2.14 -3.52 -7.98
N MET A 192 -1.87 -3.61 -6.68
CA MET A 192 -0.55 -3.97 -6.17
C MET A 192 -0.13 -5.39 -6.61
N PHE A 193 -1.01 -6.38 -6.48
CA PHE A 193 -0.73 -7.76 -6.89
C PHE A 193 -0.65 -7.93 -8.40
N ALA A 194 -1.62 -7.35 -9.14
CA ALA A 194 -1.67 -7.41 -10.60
C ALA A 194 -0.49 -6.65 -11.24
N GLY A 195 -0.12 -5.49 -10.68
CA GLY A 195 1.03 -4.72 -11.13
C GLY A 195 2.35 -5.48 -10.96
N ALA A 196 2.50 -6.19 -9.85
CA ALA A 196 3.67 -7.04 -9.61
C ALA A 196 3.73 -8.24 -10.58
N LEU A 197 2.57 -8.78 -10.96
CA LEU A 197 2.47 -9.97 -11.82
C LEU A 197 2.57 -9.64 -13.31
N TYR A 198 1.88 -8.59 -13.76
CA TYR A 198 1.72 -8.27 -15.18
C TYR A 198 2.62 -7.13 -15.67
N GLY A 199 3.20 -6.36 -14.75
CA GLY A 199 4.08 -5.24 -15.07
C GLY A 199 3.35 -3.95 -15.45
N VAL A 200 4.08 -2.83 -15.49
CA VAL A 200 3.56 -1.48 -15.72
C VAL A 200 2.95 -1.30 -17.10
N GLU A 201 3.49 -1.97 -18.12
CA GLU A 201 3.01 -1.90 -19.50
C GLU A 201 1.60 -2.51 -19.69
N SER A 202 1.14 -3.28 -18.71
CA SER A 202 -0.21 -3.87 -18.71
C SER A 202 -1.30 -2.91 -18.20
N ILE A 203 -0.91 -1.78 -17.61
CA ILE A 203 -1.84 -0.76 -17.11
C ILE A 203 -2.41 0.04 -18.28
N PRO A 204 -3.73 0.15 -18.44
CA PRO A 204 -4.31 0.96 -19.50
C PRO A 204 -3.81 2.41 -19.46
N LYS A 205 -3.31 2.90 -20.58
CA LYS A 205 -2.74 4.25 -20.66
C LYS A 205 -3.74 5.32 -20.24
N GLU A 206 -5.00 5.17 -20.62
CA GLU A 206 -6.07 6.10 -20.27
C GLU A 206 -6.30 6.19 -18.75
N TRP A 207 -6.00 5.13 -17.99
CA TRP A 207 -6.07 5.17 -16.52
C TRP A 207 -4.91 5.94 -15.93
N VAL A 208 -3.70 5.70 -16.45
CA VAL A 208 -2.50 6.43 -16.00
C VAL A 208 -2.64 7.92 -16.30
N ASP A 209 -3.11 8.28 -17.50
CA ASP A 209 -3.28 9.67 -17.93
C ASP A 209 -4.38 10.41 -17.13
N SER A 210 -5.33 9.69 -16.52
CA SER A 210 -6.40 10.26 -15.70
C SER A 210 -6.01 10.50 -14.23
N LEU A 211 -4.89 9.92 -13.79
CA LEU A 211 -4.45 10.08 -12.39
C LEU A 211 -3.96 11.50 -12.12
N VAL A 212 -4.44 12.08 -11.06
CA VAL A 212 -3.80 13.28 -10.47
C VAL A 212 -2.39 12.89 -10.04
N TRP A 213 -1.40 13.75 -10.36
CA TRP A 213 0.01 13.50 -10.06
C TRP A 213 0.62 12.26 -10.73
N SER A 214 0.06 11.83 -11.86
CA SER A 214 0.57 10.65 -12.59
C SER A 214 2.08 10.71 -12.81
N LYS A 215 2.60 11.86 -13.25
CA LYS A 215 4.04 12.07 -13.49
C LYS A 215 4.85 11.96 -12.18
N GLU A 216 4.40 12.62 -11.14
CA GLU A 216 5.05 12.63 -9.82
C GLU A 216 5.07 11.22 -9.19
N ILE A 217 4.00 10.46 -9.39
CA ILE A 217 3.93 9.06 -8.93
C ILE A 217 4.98 8.22 -9.66
N VAL A 218 5.07 8.31 -10.98
CA VAL A 218 6.05 7.56 -11.78
C VAL A 218 7.48 7.92 -11.38
N GLU A 219 7.81 9.21 -11.33
CA GLU A 219 9.14 9.68 -10.89
C GLU A 219 9.47 9.23 -9.45
N GLY A 220 8.47 9.23 -8.56
CA GLY A 220 8.61 8.77 -7.19
C GLY A 220 8.90 7.26 -7.10
N VAL A 221 8.22 6.43 -7.89
CA VAL A 221 8.46 4.98 -7.94
C VAL A 221 9.85 4.67 -8.49
N GLU A 222 10.30 5.36 -9.54
CA GLU A 222 11.66 5.22 -10.07
C GLU A 222 12.72 5.57 -9.01
N LEU A 223 12.54 6.70 -8.32
CA LEU A 223 13.44 7.13 -7.25
C LEU A 223 13.43 6.16 -6.07
N LEU A 224 12.27 5.63 -5.71
CA LEU A 224 12.10 4.64 -4.67
C LEU A 224 12.90 3.36 -4.97
N TYR A 225 12.77 2.83 -6.20
CA TYR A 225 13.49 1.63 -6.64
C TYR A 225 15.01 1.84 -6.66
N ILE A 226 15.47 2.98 -7.21
CA ILE A 226 16.89 3.32 -7.27
C ILE A 226 17.45 3.46 -5.85
N THR A 227 16.76 4.15 -4.95
CA THR A 227 17.17 4.35 -3.56
C THR A 227 17.26 3.03 -2.80
N GLY A 228 16.31 2.14 -3.00
CA GLY A 228 16.30 0.81 -2.39
C GLY A 228 17.40 -0.11 -2.94
N SER A 229 17.74 0.02 -4.23
CA SER A 229 18.75 -0.82 -4.90
C SER A 229 20.18 -0.34 -4.65
N ASP A 230 20.40 0.97 -4.49
CA ASP A 230 21.74 1.55 -4.26
C ASP A 230 21.74 2.56 -3.11
N ARG A 231 21.68 2.06 -1.89
CA ARG A 231 21.70 2.87 -0.67
C ARG A 231 23.01 3.60 -0.42
N ARG A 232 24.07 3.31 -1.17
CA ARG A 232 25.40 3.93 -1.03
C ARG A 232 25.59 5.11 -1.98
N SER A 233 24.77 5.26 -3.01
CA SER A 233 24.92 6.33 -3.98
C SER A 233 24.45 7.66 -3.39
N ASN A 234 25.38 8.63 -3.32
CA ASN A 234 25.07 10.03 -2.96
C ASN A 234 24.50 10.82 -4.16
N ILE A 235 24.26 10.17 -5.29
CA ILE A 235 23.86 10.84 -6.54
C ILE A 235 22.42 11.36 -6.48
N LEU A 236 21.57 10.71 -5.70
CA LEU A 236 20.13 10.99 -5.67
C LEU A 236 19.72 12.09 -4.67
N THR A 237 20.54 12.38 -3.67
CA THR A 237 20.23 13.42 -2.67
C THR A 237 20.27 14.86 -3.22
N ARG A 238 20.79 15.08 -4.44
CA ARG A 238 20.80 16.42 -5.09
C ARG A 238 19.53 16.73 -5.89
N ARG A 239 18.72 15.74 -6.21
CA ARG A 239 17.37 15.91 -6.77
C ARG A 239 16.35 15.52 -5.72
N GLY A 240 16.36 16.20 -4.58
CA GLY A 240 15.29 16.00 -3.60
C GLY A 240 13.94 16.02 -4.34
N TRP A 241 13.06 15.11 -4.02
CA TRP A 241 11.71 15.06 -4.57
C TRP A 241 11.00 16.37 -4.15
N LYS A 242 11.19 17.43 -4.96
CA LYS A 242 10.76 18.80 -4.66
C LYS A 242 9.24 19.02 -4.72
N HIS A 243 8.48 17.98 -5.08
CA HIS A 243 7.07 18.14 -5.42
C HIS A 243 6.10 17.83 -4.27
N TYR A 244 6.58 17.73 -3.02
CA TYR A 244 5.69 17.59 -1.88
C TYR A 244 5.21 18.91 -1.24
N GLU A 245 5.49 20.02 -1.86
CA GLU A 245 4.66 21.22 -1.68
C GLU A 245 3.38 21.06 -2.53
N LEU A 246 2.70 19.91 -2.38
CA LEU A 246 1.37 19.67 -2.92
C LEU A 246 0.37 20.36 -1.98
N THR A 247 0.47 21.67 -1.93
CA THR A 247 -0.56 22.53 -1.37
C THR A 247 -1.64 22.72 -2.42
N SER A 248 -2.89 22.56 -1.97
CA SER A 248 -4.16 22.86 -2.64
C SER A 248 -4.10 24.07 -3.60
#